data_c765500746011dfbf3f7018a39aece58
#
_entry.id   c765500746011dfbf3f7018a39aece58
#
_cell.length_a   1.000
_cell.length_b   1.000
_cell.length_c   1.000
_cell.angle_alpha   90.00
_cell.angle_beta   90.00
_cell.angle_gamma   90.00
#
_symmetry.space_group_name_H-M   'P 1'
#
loop_
_entity.id
_entity.type
_entity.pdbx_description
1 polymer ?
#
loop_
_entity_poly.entity_id
_entity_poly.type
_entity_poly.pdbx_seq_one_letter_code
_entity_poly.pdbx_strand_id
1 'polypeptide(L)'
;MSRKVVFALLLILALVVTACAPATAPGAAPAPAAEEQATATAEASADTAAAAPSGDAVTLTIESWRNDDLSIWQDTIIPAFEAKNPGIKVVFAPSAPTEYNAALNTKLEGGTAGDLITCRPFDNSLSLFQNGYLADLTDLAGMENFSDVAKSAWVTDDGKQAFCVPMASVIHGFIYNKDLFDKLGLTEPKTEAEFYAVLDKIKADGTMAALDMGTKDQWESATMGFQNIGPNYWKGEAGRKGLIAGTEKFTDPQYVAVWDQLAKWAPYLVEGYQAQTYPDSQNLFTLGKAAIYPAGSWDISLFNQQADFAMGAFPPPVPEGADKCYISDHTDIALGMNANTKNADAAKTFLSWVASSEFADLYSNALPGFYSLSNEPVTVKDPLAAEFVSWRQDCESTIRNSYQILSRGEPNLENELWRVSAEVMNTTLTPADAAKQIQDGLDKWYKPAGQ
;
A
#
# COMPACT_ATOMS: atom_id res chain seq x y z
N MET A 1 52.15 0.98 31.25
CA MET A 1 51.39 1.78 30.27
C MET A 1 51.88 3.21 30.34
N SER A 2 52.54 3.71 29.31
CA SER A 2 53.42 4.87 29.34
C SER A 2 52.66 6.20 29.18
N ARG A 3 53.16 7.20 29.91
CA ARG A 3 52.70 8.59 30.00
C ARG A 3 52.70 9.40 28.68
N LYS A 4 52.85 8.75 27.52
CA LYS A 4 52.95 9.42 26.18
C LYS A 4 51.66 9.45 25.37
N VAL A 5 50.53 8.86 25.82
CA VAL A 5 49.26 8.82 25.11
C VAL A 5 48.28 9.91 25.55
N VAL A 6 48.52 10.58 26.65
CA VAL A 6 47.59 11.61 27.18
C VAL A 6 47.87 13.02 26.58
N PHE A 7 49.00 13.25 25.91
CA PHE A 7 49.35 14.58 25.37
C PHE A 7 48.93 14.81 23.89
N ALA A 8 48.38 13.82 23.23
CA ALA A 8 47.96 13.94 21.81
C ALA A 8 46.48 14.27 21.63
N LEU A 9 45.67 14.31 22.68
CA LEU A 9 44.22 14.57 22.63
C LEU A 9 43.81 15.98 23.06
N LEU A 10 44.74 16.86 23.38
CA LEU A 10 44.48 18.23 23.85
C LEU A 10 44.89 19.34 22.86
N LEU A 11 45.21 19.02 21.62
CA LEU A 11 45.69 20.01 20.63
C LEU A 11 44.79 20.18 19.39
N ILE A 12 43.59 19.66 19.40
CA ILE A 12 42.62 19.77 18.27
C ILE A 12 41.34 20.57 18.63
N LEU A 13 41.32 21.26 19.77
CA LEU A 13 40.13 22.01 20.21
C LEU A 13 40.35 23.54 20.30
N ALA A 14 41.20 24.12 19.47
CA ALA A 14 41.46 25.55 19.50
C ALA A 14 41.71 26.17 18.12
N LEU A 15 40.74 26.06 17.18
CA LEU A 15 40.78 26.79 15.90
C LEU A 15 39.43 26.77 15.20
N VAL A 16 38.38 27.41 15.76
CA VAL A 16 37.25 27.98 15.02
C VAL A 16 36.50 28.95 15.91
N VAL A 17 37.05 30.15 16.08
CA VAL A 17 36.24 31.36 16.37
C VAL A 17 36.97 32.54 15.79
N THR A 18 36.61 33.00 14.60
CA THR A 18 36.67 34.42 14.20
C THR A 18 36.04 34.55 12.81
N ALA A 19 34.96 35.27 12.73
CA ALA A 19 34.67 36.35 11.79
C ALA A 19 33.19 36.50 11.49
N CYS A 20 32.50 37.26 12.33
CA CYS A 20 31.33 38.03 11.90
C CYS A 20 31.78 39.48 11.63
N ALA A 21 31.57 39.97 10.42
CA ALA A 21 31.46 41.43 10.15
C ALA A 21 30.50 41.61 8.94
N PRO A 22 29.58 42.61 8.99
CA PRO A 22 28.55 42.79 7.98
C PRO A 22 29.06 43.63 6.82
N ALA A 23 28.75 43.24 5.58
CA ALA A 23 28.97 44.03 4.39
C ALA A 23 27.71 44.81 3.99
N THR A 24 27.89 46.10 3.85
CA THR A 24 26.95 47.11 3.41
C THR A 24 26.53 46.97 1.95
N ALA A 25 25.27 47.27 1.69
CA ALA A 25 24.68 47.38 0.36
C ALA A 25 25.14 48.66 -0.39
N PRO A 26 25.20 48.65 -1.71
CA PRO A 26 25.07 49.88 -2.49
C PRO A 26 23.91 49.85 -3.48
N GLY A 27 23.14 50.94 -3.45
CA GLY A 27 22.74 51.73 -4.59
C GLY A 27 21.62 51.22 -5.50
N ALA A 28 20.45 51.81 -5.31
CA ALA A 28 19.37 51.89 -6.28
C ALA A 28 19.73 52.75 -7.47
N ALA A 29 19.29 52.39 -8.68
CA ALA A 29 19.18 53.29 -9.85
C ALA A 29 17.87 52.99 -10.60
N PRO A 30 17.30 53.94 -11.37
CA PRO A 30 15.89 54.30 -11.36
C PRO A 30 15.07 53.66 -12.50
N ALA A 31 13.75 53.70 -12.33
CA ALA A 31 12.74 53.33 -13.32
C ALA A 31 12.64 54.33 -14.47
N PRO A 32 12.31 53.91 -15.69
CA PRO A 32 11.76 54.81 -16.70
C PRO A 32 10.24 54.77 -16.77
N ALA A 33 9.72 55.89 -17.18
CA ALA A 33 8.36 56.40 -17.18
C ALA A 33 7.38 55.68 -18.12
N ALA A 34 6.12 55.90 -17.79
CA ALA A 34 4.93 55.54 -18.53
C ALA A 34 4.84 56.27 -19.88
N GLU A 35 4.29 55.57 -20.88
CA GLU A 35 3.71 56.22 -22.07
C GLU A 35 2.29 55.66 -22.31
N GLU A 36 1.48 56.57 -22.86
CA GLU A 36 0.04 56.70 -22.90
C GLU A 36 -0.72 55.75 -23.85
N GLN A 37 -1.92 55.53 -23.46
CA GLN A 37 -3.19 55.19 -24.15
C GLN A 37 -3.24 55.11 -25.69
N ALA A 38 -3.90 54.02 -26.14
CA ALA A 38 -4.74 54.08 -27.32
C ALA A 38 -6.05 53.31 -27.02
N THR A 39 -7.14 54.02 -26.93
CA THR A 39 -8.51 53.59 -26.86
C THR A 39 -8.95 52.96 -28.20
N ALA A 40 -9.45 51.70 -28.16
CA ALA A 40 -10.28 51.14 -29.21
C ALA A 40 -11.55 50.55 -28.58
N THR A 41 -12.65 51.22 -28.86
CA THR A 41 -14.02 50.81 -28.60
C THR A 41 -14.35 49.59 -29.45
N ALA A 42 -14.78 48.46 -28.85
CA ALA A 42 -15.49 47.39 -29.53
C ALA A 42 -16.72 46.98 -28.69
N GLU A 43 -17.81 46.85 -29.39
CA GLU A 43 -19.19 46.69 -28.92
C GLU A 43 -19.38 45.39 -28.10
N ALA A 44 -20.21 45.51 -27.09
CA ALA A 44 -20.64 44.42 -26.22
C ALA A 44 -21.55 43.44 -26.94
N SER A 45 -21.10 42.20 -27.03
CA SER A 45 -22.02 41.05 -27.19
C SER A 45 -22.25 40.47 -25.77
N ALA A 46 -23.47 40.58 -25.32
CA ALA A 46 -23.91 40.00 -24.07
C ALA A 46 -23.97 38.47 -24.23
N ASP A 47 -22.96 37.81 -23.73
CA ASP A 47 -22.99 36.37 -23.48
C ASP A 47 -23.23 36.15 -21.98
N THR A 48 -24.31 35.49 -21.65
CA THR A 48 -24.73 35.20 -20.30
C THR A 48 -23.76 34.23 -19.63
N ALA A 49 -22.69 34.78 -19.09
CA ALA A 49 -21.82 34.03 -18.18
C ALA A 49 -22.61 33.75 -16.89
N ALA A 50 -22.86 32.48 -16.62
CA ALA A 50 -23.35 32.02 -15.32
C ALA A 50 -22.39 32.56 -14.24
N ALA A 51 -22.92 33.28 -13.27
CA ALA A 51 -22.16 33.83 -12.15
C ALA A 51 -21.43 32.72 -11.41
N ALA A 52 -20.10 32.79 -11.39
CA ALA A 52 -19.29 31.98 -10.50
C ALA A 52 -19.69 32.32 -9.04
N PRO A 53 -19.85 31.31 -8.16
CA PRO A 53 -20.14 31.58 -6.76
C PRO A 53 -18.95 32.29 -6.13
N SER A 54 -19.15 33.50 -5.65
CA SER A 54 -18.20 34.32 -4.89
C SER A 54 -18.20 33.87 -3.42
N GLY A 55 -17.61 32.72 -3.14
CA GLY A 55 -17.26 32.24 -1.81
C GLY A 55 -15.84 31.65 -1.89
N ASP A 56 -15.06 31.83 -0.84
CA ASP A 56 -13.74 31.16 -0.76
C ASP A 56 -13.95 29.65 -0.89
N ALA A 57 -13.21 29.03 -1.80
CA ALA A 57 -13.29 27.59 -2.03
C ALA A 57 -12.87 26.83 -0.76
N VAL A 58 -13.65 25.83 -0.36
CA VAL A 58 -13.31 24.93 0.75
C VAL A 58 -12.18 24.01 0.28
N THR A 59 -11.12 23.87 1.07
CA THR A 59 -10.03 22.93 0.79
C THR A 59 -10.16 21.71 1.71
N LEU A 60 -10.25 20.51 1.13
CA LEU A 60 -10.20 19.23 1.80
C LEU A 60 -8.81 18.65 1.71
N THR A 61 -8.29 18.09 2.82
CA THR A 61 -7.02 17.37 2.83
C THR A 61 -7.28 15.88 3.05
N ILE A 62 -6.68 15.02 2.20
CA ILE A 62 -6.72 13.56 2.30
C ILE A 62 -5.39 13.07 2.88
N GLU A 63 -5.44 12.44 4.05
CA GLU A 63 -4.31 11.69 4.61
C GLU A 63 -4.24 10.30 3.97
N SER A 64 -3.05 9.86 3.53
CA SER A 64 -2.89 8.56 2.88
C SER A 64 -1.51 7.94 3.15
N TRP A 65 -1.41 6.59 2.96
CA TRP A 65 -0.12 5.90 2.90
C TRP A 65 0.34 5.68 1.46
N ARG A 66 -0.44 6.13 0.45
CA ARG A 66 -0.19 5.87 -0.97
C ARG A 66 0.63 7.00 -1.59
N ASN A 67 1.90 7.13 -1.19
CA ASN A 67 2.81 8.12 -1.75
C ASN A 67 3.14 7.86 -3.23
N ASP A 68 3.11 6.60 -3.68
CA ASP A 68 3.34 6.19 -5.07
C ASP A 68 2.27 6.73 -6.03
N ASP A 69 1.06 6.98 -5.51
CA ASP A 69 -0.09 7.40 -6.29
C ASP A 69 -0.23 8.93 -6.40
N LEU A 70 0.69 9.71 -5.80
CA LEU A 70 0.55 11.16 -5.65
C LEU A 70 0.27 11.89 -6.97
N SER A 71 1.04 11.60 -8.02
CA SER A 71 0.86 12.24 -9.33
C SER A 71 -0.50 11.90 -9.96
N ILE A 72 -0.95 10.65 -9.83
CA ILE A 72 -2.23 10.21 -10.38
C ILE A 72 -3.41 10.90 -9.66
N TRP A 73 -3.32 11.04 -8.34
CA TRP A 73 -4.31 11.81 -7.59
C TRP A 73 -4.32 13.28 -8.01
N GLN A 74 -3.15 13.92 -8.16
CA GLN A 74 -3.03 15.33 -8.50
C GLN A 74 -3.43 15.63 -9.95
N ASP A 75 -3.06 14.76 -10.88
CA ASP A 75 -3.19 15.06 -12.32
C ASP A 75 -4.46 14.45 -12.94
N THR A 76 -5.10 13.47 -12.27
CA THR A 76 -6.23 12.74 -12.84
C THR A 76 -7.46 12.74 -11.91
N ILE A 77 -7.33 12.23 -10.68
CA ILE A 77 -8.48 11.97 -9.81
C ILE A 77 -9.05 13.27 -9.26
N ILE A 78 -8.23 14.12 -8.65
CA ILE A 78 -8.65 15.40 -8.08
C ILE A 78 -9.25 16.32 -9.15
N PRO A 79 -8.64 16.53 -10.33
CA PRO A 79 -9.22 17.36 -11.36
C PRO A 79 -10.59 16.90 -11.84
N ALA A 80 -10.85 15.58 -11.91
CA ALA A 80 -12.17 15.04 -12.30
C ALA A 80 -13.26 15.42 -11.30
N PHE A 81 -12.97 15.42 -10.00
CA PHE A 81 -13.89 15.88 -8.97
C PHE A 81 -14.09 17.40 -8.99
N GLU A 82 -12.99 18.16 -9.00
CA GLU A 82 -13.01 19.63 -8.92
C GLU A 82 -13.73 20.27 -10.12
N ALA A 83 -13.63 19.66 -11.31
CA ALA A 83 -14.35 20.14 -12.50
C ALA A 83 -15.88 20.17 -12.29
N LYS A 84 -16.42 19.29 -11.46
CA LYS A 84 -17.86 19.20 -11.14
C LYS A 84 -18.20 19.96 -9.86
N ASN A 85 -17.23 20.25 -9.03
CA ASN A 85 -17.40 20.87 -7.70
C ASN A 85 -16.46 22.08 -7.53
N PRO A 86 -16.62 23.16 -8.32
CA PRO A 86 -15.64 24.26 -8.40
C PRO A 86 -15.45 25.01 -7.07
N GLY A 87 -16.38 24.85 -6.10
CA GLY A 87 -16.27 25.40 -4.75
C GLY A 87 -15.49 24.54 -3.76
N ILE A 88 -15.01 23.35 -4.17
CA ILE A 88 -14.25 22.43 -3.32
C ILE A 88 -12.90 22.15 -3.98
N LYS A 89 -11.82 22.37 -3.23
CA LYS A 89 -10.47 22.00 -3.60
C LYS A 89 -10.03 20.79 -2.79
N VAL A 90 -9.17 19.94 -3.37
CA VAL A 90 -8.67 18.73 -2.70
C VAL A 90 -7.16 18.71 -2.72
N VAL A 91 -6.55 18.36 -1.60
CA VAL A 91 -5.11 18.15 -1.44
C VAL A 91 -4.89 16.71 -1.01
N PHE A 92 -4.16 15.95 -1.80
CA PHE A 92 -3.71 14.61 -1.42
C PHE A 92 -2.37 14.72 -0.71
N ALA A 93 -2.31 14.33 0.57
CA ALA A 93 -1.16 14.52 1.48
C ALA A 93 -0.65 13.16 2.00
N PRO A 94 0.00 12.36 1.16
CA PRO A 94 0.47 11.04 1.56
C PRO A 94 1.76 11.11 2.40
N SER A 95 1.96 10.08 3.21
CA SER A 95 3.21 9.76 3.90
C SER A 95 3.69 8.35 3.52
N ALA A 96 4.92 8.00 3.89
CA ALA A 96 5.44 6.66 3.64
C ALA A 96 4.57 5.58 4.32
N PRO A 97 4.36 4.41 3.68
CA PRO A 97 3.50 3.35 4.20
C PRO A 97 3.86 2.89 5.63
N THR A 98 5.16 2.86 5.96
CA THR A 98 5.68 2.46 7.28
C THR A 98 5.46 3.51 8.37
N GLU A 99 5.30 4.78 7.99
CA GLU A 99 5.15 5.91 8.91
C GLU A 99 3.69 6.32 9.12
N TYR A 100 2.81 5.98 8.17
CA TYR A 100 1.45 6.48 8.08
C TYR A 100 0.65 6.33 9.37
N ASN A 101 0.58 5.13 9.93
CA ASN A 101 -0.26 4.89 11.12
C ASN A 101 0.17 5.74 12.32
N ALA A 102 1.49 5.84 12.58
CA ALA A 102 2.02 6.63 13.69
C ALA A 102 1.81 8.14 13.47
N ALA A 103 2.09 8.61 12.25
CA ALA A 103 1.90 10.00 11.87
C ALA A 103 0.42 10.41 11.93
N LEU A 104 -0.48 9.57 11.40
CA LEU A 104 -1.93 9.80 11.44
C LEU A 104 -2.44 9.87 12.88
N ASN A 105 -2.08 8.91 13.74
CA ASN A 105 -2.49 8.92 15.15
C ASN A 105 -2.04 10.21 15.85
N THR A 106 -0.78 10.62 15.66
CA THR A 106 -0.26 11.87 16.22
C THR A 106 -1.06 13.09 15.76
N LYS A 107 -1.41 13.16 14.46
CA LYS A 107 -2.22 14.26 13.91
C LYS A 107 -3.67 14.24 14.44
N LEU A 108 -4.26 13.06 14.59
CA LEU A 108 -5.63 12.89 15.13
C LEU A 108 -5.69 13.31 16.59
N GLU A 109 -4.75 12.85 17.43
CA GLU A 109 -4.63 13.24 18.84
C GLU A 109 -4.37 14.74 19.00
N GLY A 110 -3.55 15.32 18.12
CA GLY A 110 -3.24 16.75 18.09
C GLY A 110 -4.30 17.63 17.45
N GLY A 111 -5.37 17.06 16.86
CA GLY A 111 -6.42 17.80 16.16
C GLY A 111 -5.94 18.50 14.89
N THR A 112 -4.88 17.98 14.24
CA THR A 112 -4.26 18.52 13.02
C THR A 112 -4.38 17.60 11.81
N ALA A 113 -5.08 16.49 11.93
CA ALA A 113 -5.33 15.59 10.81
C ALA A 113 -6.22 16.24 9.75
N GLY A 114 -6.05 15.84 8.50
CA GLY A 114 -6.87 16.28 7.37
C GLY A 114 -8.34 15.90 7.52
N ASP A 115 -9.15 16.34 6.57
CA ASP A 115 -10.61 16.14 6.56
C ASP A 115 -11.01 14.71 6.21
N LEU A 116 -10.22 14.08 5.36
CA LEU A 116 -10.42 12.74 4.83
C LEU A 116 -9.24 11.85 5.17
N ILE A 117 -9.52 10.60 5.52
CA ILE A 117 -8.54 9.64 6.01
C ILE A 117 -8.64 8.39 5.16
N THR A 118 -7.56 8.01 4.49
CA THR A 118 -7.47 6.72 3.82
C THR A 118 -7.47 5.62 4.87
N CYS A 119 -8.45 4.73 4.78
CA CYS A 119 -8.73 3.68 5.76
C CYS A 119 -8.05 2.37 5.38
N ARG A 120 -7.16 1.86 6.22
CA ARG A 120 -6.72 0.46 6.13
C ARG A 120 -7.87 -0.46 6.50
N PRO A 121 -7.91 -1.70 5.99
CA PRO A 121 -9.02 -2.59 6.29
C PRO A 121 -9.00 -3.08 7.75
N PHE A 122 -10.17 -3.46 8.23
CA PHE A 122 -10.44 -4.11 9.51
C PHE A 122 -9.97 -3.33 10.75
N ASP A 123 -9.22 -3.97 11.64
CA ASP A 123 -8.94 -3.51 13.00
C ASP A 123 -8.21 -2.17 13.07
N ASN A 124 -7.36 -1.86 12.08
CA ASN A 124 -6.67 -0.57 12.02
C ASN A 124 -7.67 0.60 11.99
N SER A 125 -8.65 0.56 11.08
CA SER A 125 -9.64 1.63 10.98
C SER A 125 -10.81 1.48 11.94
N LEU A 126 -11.15 0.25 12.35
CA LEU A 126 -12.13 0.04 13.41
C LEU A 126 -11.67 0.71 14.72
N SER A 127 -10.39 0.62 15.07
CA SER A 127 -9.85 1.29 16.25
C SER A 127 -9.94 2.81 16.16
N LEU A 128 -9.70 3.39 14.97
CA LEU A 128 -9.88 4.83 14.76
C LEU A 128 -11.34 5.25 14.95
N PHE A 129 -12.29 4.45 14.45
CA PHE A 129 -13.72 4.69 14.64
C PHE A 129 -14.13 4.58 16.11
N GLN A 130 -13.70 3.52 16.80
CA GLN A 130 -14.00 3.32 18.22
C GLN A 130 -13.41 4.41 19.12
N ASN A 131 -12.30 5.00 18.74
CA ASN A 131 -11.68 6.15 19.42
C ASN A 131 -12.32 7.51 19.05
N GLY A 132 -13.35 7.51 18.19
CA GLY A 132 -14.08 8.72 17.80
C GLY A 132 -13.35 9.61 16.78
N TYR A 133 -12.37 9.08 16.08
CA TYR A 133 -11.64 9.82 15.04
C TYR A 133 -12.31 9.75 13.65
N LEU A 134 -13.06 8.69 13.36
CA LEU A 134 -13.82 8.54 12.13
C LEU A 134 -15.31 8.79 12.38
N ALA A 135 -15.96 9.44 11.44
CA ALA A 135 -17.39 9.67 11.48
C ALA A 135 -18.18 8.42 11.03
N ASP A 136 -19.43 8.29 11.53
CA ASP A 136 -20.38 7.33 11.01
C ASP A 136 -20.84 7.74 9.61
N LEU A 137 -20.67 6.86 8.64
CA LEU A 137 -21.02 7.04 7.23
C LEU A 137 -22.12 6.07 6.77
N THR A 138 -22.82 5.42 7.70
CA THR A 138 -23.84 4.39 7.39
C THR A 138 -24.90 4.91 6.43
N ASP A 139 -25.35 6.13 6.63
CA ASP A 139 -26.40 6.78 5.83
C ASP A 139 -25.84 7.70 4.73
N LEU A 140 -24.54 7.62 4.41
CA LEU A 140 -23.96 8.40 3.33
C LEU A 140 -24.54 7.96 1.99
N ALA A 141 -24.94 8.92 1.16
CA ALA A 141 -25.45 8.64 -0.19
C ALA A 141 -24.37 7.92 -1.04
N GLY A 142 -24.73 6.79 -1.63
CA GLY A 142 -23.87 5.93 -2.41
C GLY A 142 -23.39 4.68 -1.65
N MET A 143 -23.59 4.56 -0.33
CA MET A 143 -23.23 3.35 0.41
C MET A 143 -24.03 2.11 -0.02
N GLU A 144 -25.19 2.28 -0.62
CA GLU A 144 -26.00 1.24 -1.26
C GLU A 144 -25.32 0.62 -2.49
N ASN A 145 -24.35 1.29 -3.07
CA ASN A 145 -23.59 0.79 -4.24
C ASN A 145 -22.57 -0.30 -3.88
N PHE A 146 -22.46 -0.69 -2.61
CA PHE A 146 -21.52 -1.70 -2.13
C PHE A 146 -22.24 -2.87 -1.48
N SER A 147 -21.79 -4.09 -1.80
CA SER A 147 -22.25 -5.31 -1.12
C SER A 147 -21.79 -5.35 0.35
N ASP A 148 -22.42 -6.20 1.15
CA ASP A 148 -21.99 -6.39 2.54
C ASP A 148 -20.55 -6.95 2.63
N VAL A 149 -20.14 -7.76 1.67
CA VAL A 149 -18.76 -8.24 1.56
C VAL A 149 -17.79 -7.08 1.31
N ALA A 150 -18.12 -6.19 0.39
CA ALA A 150 -17.30 -5.01 0.10
C ALA A 150 -17.17 -4.08 1.33
N LYS A 151 -18.24 -3.90 2.10
CA LYS A 151 -18.27 -3.09 3.33
C LYS A 151 -17.62 -3.77 4.53
N SER A 152 -17.46 -5.09 4.52
CA SER A 152 -17.10 -5.90 5.71
C SER A 152 -15.82 -5.47 6.42
N ALA A 153 -14.90 -4.84 5.71
CA ALA A 153 -13.64 -4.36 6.29
C ALA A 153 -13.77 -3.01 7.01
N TRP A 154 -14.89 -2.31 6.86
CA TRP A 154 -15.08 -0.95 7.37
C TRP A 154 -16.44 -0.75 8.05
N VAL A 155 -16.94 -1.81 8.65
CA VAL A 155 -18.13 -1.79 9.51
C VAL A 155 -17.75 -2.25 10.92
N THR A 156 -18.56 -1.85 11.90
CA THR A 156 -18.45 -2.35 13.27
C THR A 156 -18.66 -3.87 13.33
N ASP A 157 -18.18 -4.53 14.39
CA ASP A 157 -18.29 -6.00 14.54
C ASP A 157 -19.74 -6.52 14.49
N ASP A 158 -20.71 -5.70 14.88
CA ASP A 158 -22.14 -6.00 14.79
C ASP A 158 -22.77 -5.64 13.42
N GLY A 159 -21.95 -5.12 12.50
CA GLY A 159 -22.35 -4.76 11.12
C GLY A 159 -23.28 -3.56 11.01
N LYS A 160 -23.53 -2.79 12.11
CA LYS A 160 -24.55 -1.74 12.11
C LYS A 160 -24.06 -0.38 11.64
N GLN A 161 -22.79 -0.08 11.82
CA GLN A 161 -22.21 1.22 11.45
C GLN A 161 -21.09 1.03 10.47
N ALA A 162 -21.10 1.81 9.38
CA ALA A 162 -20.03 1.91 8.41
C ALA A 162 -19.25 3.20 8.65
N PHE A 163 -17.92 3.13 8.65
CA PHE A 163 -17.05 4.27 8.98
C PHE A 163 -16.08 4.68 7.87
N CYS A 164 -16.00 3.93 6.76
CA CYS A 164 -15.30 4.34 5.55
C CYS A 164 -16.09 3.89 4.31
N VAL A 165 -15.96 4.65 3.23
CA VAL A 165 -16.49 4.30 1.90
C VAL A 165 -15.51 3.35 1.24
N PRO A 166 -15.90 2.10 0.88
CA PRO A 166 -15.04 1.16 0.18
C PRO A 166 -14.55 1.73 -1.17
N MET A 167 -13.29 1.53 -1.51
CA MET A 167 -12.75 1.95 -2.80
C MET A 167 -12.34 0.75 -3.65
N ALA A 168 -11.34 -0.02 -3.18
CA ALA A 168 -10.79 -1.09 -3.98
C ALA A 168 -10.28 -2.28 -3.15
N SER A 169 -10.23 -3.44 -3.81
CA SER A 169 -9.49 -4.63 -3.42
C SER A 169 -8.19 -4.75 -4.19
N VAL A 170 -7.29 -5.60 -3.69
CA VAL A 170 -6.00 -5.93 -4.31
C VAL A 170 -5.77 -7.44 -4.29
N ILE A 171 -4.93 -7.91 -5.20
CA ILE A 171 -4.59 -9.33 -5.35
C ILE A 171 -3.07 -9.47 -5.24
N HIS A 172 -2.60 -10.54 -4.57
CA HIS A 172 -1.19 -10.86 -4.48
C HIS A 172 -0.80 -11.91 -5.52
N GLY A 173 0.44 -11.81 -6.01
CA GLY A 173 1.02 -12.72 -6.97
C GLY A 173 2.47 -12.40 -7.25
N PHE A 174 2.91 -12.64 -8.46
CA PHE A 174 4.25 -12.34 -8.93
C PHE A 174 4.18 -11.60 -10.26
N ILE A 175 4.98 -10.53 -10.38
CA ILE A 175 5.21 -9.83 -11.64
C ILE A 175 6.61 -10.21 -12.14
N TYR A 176 6.77 -10.43 -13.45
CA TYR A 176 8.04 -10.86 -14.00
C TYR A 176 8.42 -10.11 -15.28
N ASN A 177 9.71 -10.07 -15.57
CA ASN A 177 10.26 -9.56 -16.81
C ASN A 177 10.00 -10.57 -17.95
N LYS A 178 8.99 -10.28 -18.75
CA LYS A 178 8.54 -11.15 -19.85
C LYS A 178 9.59 -11.28 -20.95
N ASP A 179 10.34 -10.22 -21.23
CA ASP A 179 11.39 -10.26 -22.26
C ASP A 179 12.50 -11.24 -21.89
N LEU A 180 12.85 -11.34 -20.59
CA LEU A 180 13.79 -12.35 -20.11
C LEU A 180 13.20 -13.76 -20.19
N PHE A 181 11.95 -13.93 -19.80
CA PHE A 181 11.28 -15.24 -19.89
C PHE A 181 11.24 -15.74 -21.34
N ASP A 182 10.86 -14.88 -22.27
CA ASP A 182 10.83 -15.20 -23.72
C ASP A 182 12.25 -15.55 -24.21
N LYS A 183 13.27 -14.76 -23.86
CA LYS A 183 14.69 -15.02 -24.20
C LYS A 183 15.17 -16.38 -23.72
N LEU A 184 14.80 -16.77 -22.49
CA LEU A 184 15.26 -18.02 -21.87
C LEU A 184 14.33 -19.21 -22.18
N GLY A 185 13.21 -18.99 -22.89
CA GLY A 185 12.19 -20.02 -23.13
C GLY A 185 11.60 -20.53 -21.81
N LEU A 186 11.28 -19.61 -20.88
CA LEU A 186 10.59 -19.89 -19.63
C LEU A 186 9.08 -19.78 -19.82
N THR A 187 8.34 -20.50 -19.01
CA THR A 187 6.90 -20.39 -18.90
C THR A 187 6.53 -20.05 -17.45
N GLU A 188 5.38 -19.47 -17.23
CA GLU A 188 4.85 -19.18 -15.91
C GLU A 188 4.74 -20.46 -15.07
N PRO A 189 5.35 -20.48 -13.88
CA PRO A 189 5.32 -21.67 -13.02
C PRO A 189 3.96 -21.81 -12.35
N LYS A 190 3.41 -23.02 -12.35
CA LYS A 190 2.15 -23.37 -11.68
C LYS A 190 2.37 -24.06 -10.35
N THR A 191 3.48 -24.81 -10.23
CA THR A 191 3.83 -25.54 -9.01
C THR A 191 5.12 -24.97 -8.39
N GLU A 192 5.33 -25.30 -7.12
CA GLU A 192 6.52 -24.96 -6.38
C GLU A 192 7.80 -25.49 -7.09
N ALA A 193 7.77 -26.73 -7.59
CA ALA A 193 8.90 -27.30 -8.30
C ALA A 193 9.22 -26.56 -9.59
N GLU A 194 8.19 -26.17 -10.37
CA GLU A 194 8.37 -25.34 -11.56
C GLU A 194 8.93 -23.96 -11.22
N PHE A 195 8.47 -23.36 -10.12
CA PHE A 195 8.98 -22.07 -9.66
C PHE A 195 10.48 -22.11 -9.37
N TYR A 196 10.95 -23.10 -8.62
CA TYR A 196 12.39 -23.25 -8.36
C TYR A 196 13.17 -23.59 -9.62
N ALA A 197 12.62 -24.37 -10.56
CA ALA A 197 13.27 -24.62 -11.84
C ALA A 197 13.43 -23.33 -12.68
N VAL A 198 12.46 -22.42 -12.62
CA VAL A 198 12.55 -21.08 -13.23
C VAL A 198 13.63 -20.26 -12.54
N LEU A 199 13.63 -20.20 -11.20
CA LEU A 199 14.64 -19.45 -10.43
C LEU A 199 16.05 -19.94 -10.71
N ASP A 200 16.28 -21.26 -10.74
CA ASP A 200 17.57 -21.88 -11.03
C ASP A 200 18.05 -21.53 -12.44
N LYS A 201 17.16 -21.53 -13.42
CA LYS A 201 17.52 -21.22 -14.81
C LYS A 201 17.88 -19.74 -14.98
N ILE A 202 17.15 -18.83 -14.31
CA ILE A 202 17.49 -17.39 -14.31
C ILE A 202 18.84 -17.17 -13.61
N LYS A 203 19.03 -17.79 -12.45
CA LYS A 203 20.30 -17.71 -11.70
C LYS A 203 21.49 -18.24 -12.51
N ALA A 204 21.29 -19.29 -13.28
CA ALA A 204 22.34 -19.87 -14.16
C ALA A 204 22.64 -18.95 -15.36
N ASP A 205 21.67 -18.21 -15.90
CA ASP A 205 21.90 -17.19 -16.94
C ASP A 205 22.77 -16.03 -16.41
N GLY A 206 22.57 -15.63 -15.15
CA GLY A 206 23.42 -14.68 -14.42
C GLY A 206 23.36 -13.24 -14.92
N THR A 207 22.42 -12.87 -15.79
CA THR A 207 22.27 -11.49 -16.29
C THR A 207 21.59 -10.57 -15.29
N MET A 208 20.74 -11.12 -14.42
CA MET A 208 20.06 -10.44 -13.31
C MET A 208 19.75 -11.42 -12.18
N ALA A 209 19.37 -10.92 -11.01
CA ALA A 209 18.89 -11.76 -9.92
C ALA A 209 17.57 -12.46 -10.32
N ALA A 210 17.28 -13.61 -9.72
CA ALA A 210 16.04 -14.32 -10.03
C ALA A 210 14.82 -13.68 -9.34
N LEU A 211 15.00 -13.21 -8.10
CA LEU A 211 13.97 -12.56 -7.28
C LEU A 211 14.45 -11.19 -6.78
N ASP A 212 13.54 -10.28 -6.53
CA ASP A 212 13.77 -9.08 -5.75
C ASP A 212 12.66 -8.87 -4.72
N MET A 213 13.05 -8.59 -3.48
CA MET A 213 12.21 -8.12 -2.39
C MET A 213 13.11 -7.67 -1.25
N GLY A 214 12.92 -6.45 -0.75
CA GLY A 214 13.62 -5.95 0.42
C GLY A 214 13.09 -6.55 1.74
N THR A 215 13.92 -6.54 2.77
CA THR A 215 13.48 -6.97 4.11
C THR A 215 13.65 -5.90 5.19
N LYS A 216 14.19 -4.72 4.82
CA LYS A 216 14.43 -3.64 5.78
C LYS A 216 13.14 -3.08 6.39
N ASP A 217 12.10 -2.93 5.58
CA ASP A 217 10.80 -2.44 6.01
C ASP A 217 9.93 -3.54 6.63
N GLN A 218 10.39 -4.79 6.59
CA GLN A 218 9.81 -6.00 7.19
C GLN A 218 8.44 -6.41 6.61
N TRP A 219 7.53 -5.49 6.41
CA TRP A 219 6.17 -5.78 5.96
C TRP A 219 6.11 -6.53 4.62
N GLU A 220 7.06 -6.27 3.69
CA GLU A 220 7.14 -6.95 2.40
C GLU A 220 7.28 -8.47 2.58
N SER A 221 8.18 -8.89 3.49
CA SER A 221 8.42 -10.31 3.77
C SER A 221 7.19 -11.05 4.23
N ALA A 222 6.35 -10.40 5.04
CA ALA A 222 5.09 -10.98 5.48
C ALA A 222 3.98 -10.83 4.42
N THR A 223 3.79 -9.63 3.89
CA THR A 223 2.66 -9.34 3.00
C THR A 223 2.87 -9.92 1.60
N MET A 224 4.04 -9.64 0.99
CA MET A 224 4.36 -10.09 -0.37
C MET A 224 5.07 -11.44 -0.39
N GLY A 225 5.54 -11.93 0.77
CA GLY A 225 6.07 -13.25 0.97
C GLY A 225 5.04 -14.20 1.62
N PHE A 226 4.98 -14.20 2.95
CA PHE A 226 4.19 -15.16 3.74
C PHE A 226 2.70 -15.19 3.37
N GLN A 227 2.04 -14.02 3.28
CA GLN A 227 0.61 -13.92 2.94
C GLN A 227 0.33 -14.13 1.45
N ASN A 228 1.34 -13.97 0.57
CA ASN A 228 1.19 -14.23 -0.85
C ASN A 228 1.11 -15.74 -1.13
N ILE A 229 2.14 -16.50 -0.75
CA ILE A 229 2.20 -17.93 -1.04
C ILE A 229 1.43 -18.80 -0.03
N GLY A 230 1.30 -18.32 1.21
CA GLY A 230 0.77 -19.10 2.33
C GLY A 230 -0.63 -19.66 2.16
N PRO A 231 -1.61 -18.94 1.55
CA PRO A 231 -2.95 -19.47 1.31
C PRO A 231 -2.98 -20.84 0.65
N ASN A 232 -2.01 -21.14 -0.23
CA ASN A 232 -1.90 -22.45 -0.88
C ASN A 232 -1.47 -23.59 0.08
N TYR A 233 -0.85 -23.25 1.22
CA TYR A 233 -0.42 -24.21 2.24
C TYR A 233 -1.51 -24.49 3.29
N TRP A 234 -2.16 -23.41 3.79
CA TRP A 234 -3.19 -23.54 4.83
C TRP A 234 -4.63 -23.57 4.28
N LYS A 235 -4.81 -23.69 2.97
CA LYS A 235 -6.12 -23.81 2.29
C LYS A 235 -7.02 -22.58 2.49
N GLY A 236 -6.46 -21.41 2.29
CA GLY A 236 -7.17 -20.13 2.27
C GLY A 236 -7.99 -19.87 3.53
N GLU A 237 -9.28 -19.59 3.35
CA GLU A 237 -10.20 -19.27 4.46
C GLU A 237 -10.38 -20.41 5.48
N ALA A 238 -10.17 -21.67 5.08
CA ALA A 238 -10.28 -22.79 6.00
C ALA A 238 -9.21 -22.71 7.11
N GLY A 239 -7.93 -22.50 6.73
CA GLY A 239 -6.84 -22.35 7.71
C GLY A 239 -6.98 -21.07 8.53
N ARG A 240 -7.34 -19.92 7.90
CA ARG A 240 -7.59 -18.68 8.64
C ARG A 240 -8.66 -18.87 9.73
N LYS A 241 -9.78 -19.51 9.39
CA LYS A 241 -10.85 -19.83 10.36
C LYS A 241 -10.40 -20.85 11.39
N GLY A 242 -9.54 -21.81 11.02
CA GLY A 242 -8.92 -22.76 11.94
C GLY A 242 -8.08 -22.07 13.03
N LEU A 243 -7.27 -21.07 12.65
CA LEU A 243 -6.52 -20.24 13.60
C LEU A 243 -7.46 -19.46 14.53
N ILE A 244 -8.51 -18.83 13.98
CA ILE A 244 -9.51 -18.10 14.77
C ILE A 244 -10.24 -19.04 15.75
N ALA A 245 -10.63 -20.22 15.30
CA ALA A 245 -11.30 -21.21 16.15
C ALA A 245 -10.36 -21.92 17.15
N GLY A 246 -9.03 -21.75 17.00
CA GLY A 246 -8.02 -22.46 17.79
C GLY A 246 -7.91 -23.95 17.48
N THR A 247 -8.48 -24.40 16.36
CA THR A 247 -8.34 -25.79 15.86
C THR A 247 -7.05 -25.99 15.09
N GLU A 248 -6.43 -24.90 14.62
CA GLU A 248 -5.10 -24.85 14.02
C GLU A 248 -4.22 -23.86 14.75
N LYS A 249 -2.91 -24.04 14.63
CA LYS A 249 -1.86 -23.21 15.24
C LYS A 249 -0.79 -22.84 14.23
N PHE A 250 -0.11 -21.71 14.42
CA PHE A 250 1.01 -21.33 13.57
C PHE A 250 2.18 -22.34 13.62
N THR A 251 2.25 -23.16 14.66
CA THR A 251 3.22 -24.26 14.78
C THR A 251 2.85 -25.53 14.00
N ASP A 252 1.67 -25.57 13.36
CA ASP A 252 1.29 -26.72 12.55
C ASP A 252 2.09 -26.74 11.24
N PRO A 253 2.35 -27.93 10.67
CA PRO A 253 3.28 -28.10 9.55
C PRO A 253 2.98 -27.22 8.33
N GLN A 254 1.70 -26.97 8.02
CA GLN A 254 1.29 -26.16 6.88
C GLN A 254 1.70 -24.68 7.01
N TYR A 255 1.76 -24.12 8.21
CA TYR A 255 2.23 -22.76 8.43
C TYR A 255 3.75 -22.67 8.47
N VAL A 256 4.41 -23.64 9.12
CA VAL A 256 5.88 -23.73 9.14
C VAL A 256 6.43 -23.83 7.72
N ALA A 257 5.79 -24.63 6.85
CA ALA A 257 6.20 -24.83 5.46
C ALA A 257 6.26 -23.51 4.67
N VAL A 258 5.43 -22.51 4.98
CA VAL A 258 5.49 -21.19 4.32
C VAL A 258 6.79 -20.47 4.65
N TRP A 259 7.21 -20.46 5.91
CA TRP A 259 8.51 -19.89 6.29
C TRP A 259 9.68 -20.70 5.74
N ASP A 260 9.54 -22.03 5.60
CA ASP A 260 10.55 -22.85 4.91
C ASP A 260 10.75 -22.40 3.45
N GLN A 261 9.65 -21.99 2.76
CA GLN A 261 9.77 -21.43 1.42
C GLN A 261 10.47 -20.08 1.41
N LEU A 262 10.09 -19.17 2.32
CA LEU A 262 10.74 -17.86 2.41
C LEU A 262 12.25 -17.98 2.69
N ALA A 263 12.65 -18.91 3.54
CA ALA A 263 14.07 -19.18 3.79
C ALA A 263 14.81 -19.64 2.53
N LYS A 264 14.15 -20.41 1.66
CA LYS A 264 14.72 -20.87 0.39
C LYS A 264 14.85 -19.77 -0.66
N TRP A 265 14.15 -18.64 -0.53
CA TRP A 265 14.24 -17.52 -1.47
C TRP A 265 15.57 -16.74 -1.36
N ALA A 266 16.18 -16.71 -0.18
CA ALA A 266 17.38 -15.93 0.10
C ALA A 266 18.49 -16.07 -0.97
N PRO A 267 18.85 -17.27 -1.48
CA PRO A 267 19.90 -17.42 -2.50
C PRO A 267 19.56 -16.88 -3.89
N TYR A 268 18.31 -16.48 -4.12
CA TYR A 268 17.79 -15.99 -5.40
C TYR A 268 17.55 -14.48 -5.40
N LEU A 269 17.51 -13.86 -4.21
CA LEU A 269 17.28 -12.43 -4.04
C LEU A 269 18.50 -11.60 -4.50
N VAL A 270 18.24 -10.35 -4.84
CA VAL A 270 19.28 -9.36 -5.16
C VAL A 270 20.27 -9.24 -3.99
N GLU A 271 21.54 -9.15 -4.26
CA GLU A 271 22.57 -8.98 -3.23
C GLU A 271 22.31 -7.72 -2.40
N GLY A 272 22.35 -7.85 -1.07
CA GLY A 272 22.09 -6.75 -0.14
C GLY A 272 20.59 -6.49 0.14
N TYR A 273 19.68 -7.39 -0.25
CA TYR A 273 18.25 -7.27 -0.01
C TYR A 273 17.88 -6.96 1.46
N GLN A 274 18.74 -7.36 2.42
CA GLN A 274 18.53 -7.08 3.84
C GLN A 274 18.52 -5.57 4.18
N ALA A 275 19.16 -4.76 3.35
CA ALA A 275 19.23 -3.31 3.53
C ALA A 275 18.26 -2.53 2.63
N GLN A 276 17.58 -3.23 1.73
CA GLN A 276 16.62 -2.61 0.80
C GLN A 276 15.30 -2.30 1.48
N THR A 277 14.86 -1.06 1.28
CA THR A 277 13.48 -0.61 1.56
C THR A 277 12.56 -1.01 0.42
N TYR A 278 11.25 -0.90 0.63
CA TYR A 278 10.27 -1.14 -0.42
C TYR A 278 10.51 -0.31 -1.70
N PRO A 279 10.75 1.01 -1.65
CA PRO A 279 11.12 1.76 -2.85
C PRO A 279 12.42 1.28 -3.51
N ASP A 280 13.40 0.78 -2.73
CA ASP A 280 14.64 0.25 -3.30
C ASP A 280 14.36 -1.01 -4.14
N SER A 281 13.56 -1.95 -3.62
CA SER A 281 13.20 -3.18 -4.35
C SER A 281 12.35 -2.88 -5.59
N GLN A 282 11.37 -1.99 -5.51
CA GLN A 282 10.60 -1.53 -6.67
C GLN A 282 11.52 -0.96 -7.77
N ASN A 283 12.46 -0.08 -7.40
CA ASN A 283 13.42 0.52 -8.34
C ASN A 283 14.34 -0.53 -8.97
N LEU A 284 14.84 -1.50 -8.19
CA LEU A 284 15.71 -2.54 -8.73
C LEU A 284 14.99 -3.43 -9.73
N PHE A 285 13.75 -3.82 -9.46
CA PHE A 285 12.93 -4.57 -10.40
C PHE A 285 12.70 -3.76 -11.70
N THR A 286 12.22 -2.52 -11.60
CA THR A 286 11.92 -1.68 -12.78
C THR A 286 13.17 -1.33 -13.61
N LEU A 287 14.35 -1.32 -13.00
CA LEU A 287 15.64 -1.19 -13.68
C LEU A 287 16.16 -2.52 -14.27
N GLY A 288 15.39 -3.60 -14.22
CA GLY A 288 15.78 -4.92 -14.74
C GLY A 288 16.96 -5.56 -13.99
N LYS A 289 17.08 -5.33 -12.67
CA LYS A 289 18.09 -5.98 -11.83
C LYS A 289 17.64 -7.33 -11.29
N ALA A 290 16.34 -7.58 -11.34
CA ALA A 290 15.75 -8.88 -11.01
C ALA A 290 14.69 -9.27 -12.04
N ALA A 291 14.47 -10.58 -12.19
CA ALA A 291 13.56 -11.14 -13.17
C ALA A 291 12.12 -11.27 -12.66
N ILE A 292 11.95 -11.55 -11.38
CA ILE A 292 10.65 -11.79 -10.75
C ILE A 292 10.54 -10.96 -9.47
N TYR A 293 9.36 -10.38 -9.25
CA TYR A 293 9.04 -9.58 -8.09
C TYR A 293 7.78 -10.15 -7.42
N PRO A 294 7.85 -10.65 -6.17
CA PRO A 294 6.65 -10.94 -5.40
C PRO A 294 5.86 -9.65 -5.20
N ALA A 295 4.66 -9.57 -5.73
CA ALA A 295 3.92 -8.32 -5.89
C ALA A 295 2.54 -8.35 -5.24
N GLY A 296 2.10 -7.17 -4.83
CA GLY A 296 0.67 -6.90 -4.81
C GLY A 296 0.27 -6.20 -6.09
N SER A 297 -0.98 -6.34 -6.49
CA SER A 297 -1.46 -5.67 -7.72
C SER A 297 -1.33 -4.14 -7.68
N TRP A 298 -1.16 -3.54 -6.48
CA TRP A 298 -0.89 -2.11 -6.32
C TRP A 298 0.45 -1.63 -6.89
N ASP A 299 1.40 -2.53 -7.19
CA ASP A 299 2.68 -2.21 -7.82
C ASP A 299 2.53 -1.94 -9.33
N ILE A 300 1.48 -2.44 -9.96
CA ILE A 300 1.28 -2.39 -11.42
C ILE A 300 1.35 -0.97 -11.94
N SER A 301 0.69 -0.03 -11.28
CA SER A 301 0.64 1.38 -11.70
C SER A 301 2.03 2.01 -11.77
N LEU A 302 2.86 1.78 -10.73
CA LEU A 302 4.23 2.29 -10.67
C LEU A 302 5.11 1.59 -11.71
N PHE A 303 5.02 0.27 -11.81
CA PHE A 303 5.85 -0.52 -12.73
C PHE A 303 5.56 -0.20 -14.19
N ASN A 304 4.29 0.03 -14.55
CA ASN A 304 3.93 0.49 -15.90
C ASN A 304 4.54 1.84 -16.27
N GLN A 305 4.81 2.70 -15.29
CA GLN A 305 5.42 4.01 -15.53
C GLN A 305 6.95 3.95 -15.62
N GLN A 306 7.60 2.96 -15.00
CA GLN A 306 9.04 2.96 -14.78
C GLN A 306 9.79 1.86 -15.52
N ALA A 307 9.15 0.71 -15.80
CA ALA A 307 9.83 -0.40 -16.46
C ALA A 307 9.88 -0.20 -17.98
N ASP A 308 11.08 -0.38 -18.57
CA ASP A 308 11.31 -0.32 -20.03
C ASP A 308 11.23 -1.71 -20.71
N PHE A 309 10.68 -2.72 -20.04
CA PHE A 309 10.53 -4.08 -20.54
C PHE A 309 9.08 -4.55 -20.42
N ALA A 310 8.70 -5.53 -21.24
CA ALA A 310 7.38 -6.15 -21.15
C ALA A 310 7.25 -6.97 -19.85
N MET A 311 6.14 -6.82 -19.17
CA MET A 311 5.81 -7.54 -17.95
C MET A 311 4.72 -8.59 -18.19
N GLY A 312 4.75 -9.66 -17.41
CA GLY A 312 3.67 -10.62 -17.24
C GLY A 312 3.49 -10.90 -15.75
N ALA A 313 2.48 -11.67 -15.41
CA ALA A 313 2.20 -12.04 -14.04
C ALA A 313 1.77 -13.51 -13.91
N PHE A 314 1.93 -14.08 -12.74
CA PHE A 314 1.39 -15.40 -12.40
C PHE A 314 0.94 -15.46 -10.95
N PRO A 315 -0.10 -16.27 -10.66
CA PRO A 315 -0.56 -16.48 -9.29
C PRO A 315 0.48 -17.25 -8.48
N PRO A 316 0.41 -17.22 -7.14
CA PRO A 316 1.34 -17.98 -6.31
C PRO A 316 1.34 -19.47 -6.67
N PRO A 317 2.53 -20.04 -7.01
CA PRO A 317 2.65 -21.45 -7.33
C PRO A 317 2.17 -22.32 -6.18
N VAL A 318 1.46 -23.41 -6.52
CA VAL A 318 0.89 -24.31 -5.51
C VAL A 318 1.90 -25.38 -5.08
N PRO A 319 1.84 -25.87 -3.81
CA PRO A 319 2.61 -27.03 -3.38
C PRO A 319 2.29 -28.26 -4.23
N GLU A 320 3.26 -29.18 -4.35
CA GLU A 320 3.08 -30.43 -5.08
C GLU A 320 1.87 -31.24 -4.55
N GLY A 321 1.00 -31.65 -5.46
CA GLY A 321 -0.20 -32.43 -5.13
C GLY A 321 -1.37 -31.61 -4.58
N ALA A 322 -1.28 -30.28 -4.61
CA ALA A 322 -2.42 -29.42 -4.31
C ALA A 322 -3.50 -29.60 -5.39
N ASP A 323 -4.75 -29.70 -4.96
CA ASP A 323 -5.93 -29.85 -5.81
C ASP A 323 -6.62 -28.53 -6.15
N LYS A 324 -6.21 -27.45 -5.48
CA LYS A 324 -6.77 -26.10 -5.62
C LYS A 324 -5.68 -25.02 -5.51
N CYS A 325 -5.94 -23.91 -6.17
CA CYS A 325 -5.20 -22.66 -6.04
C CYS A 325 -5.95 -21.71 -5.10
N TYR A 326 -5.19 -20.99 -4.27
CA TYR A 326 -5.69 -19.92 -3.40
C TYR A 326 -4.86 -18.66 -3.61
N ILE A 327 -5.54 -17.51 -3.70
CA ILE A 327 -4.89 -16.19 -3.82
C ILE A 327 -5.28 -15.30 -2.65
N SER A 328 -4.33 -14.53 -2.16
CA SER A 328 -4.62 -13.41 -1.27
C SER A 328 -5.28 -12.30 -2.10
N ASP A 329 -6.59 -12.16 -1.94
CA ASP A 329 -7.45 -11.21 -2.65
C ASP A 329 -8.39 -10.61 -1.62
N HIS A 330 -8.16 -9.36 -1.28
CA HIS A 330 -8.84 -8.75 -0.13
C HIS A 330 -9.17 -7.27 -0.37
N THR A 331 -10.20 -6.80 0.33
CA THR A 331 -10.44 -5.36 0.48
C THR A 331 -9.19 -4.70 1.06
N ASP A 332 -8.75 -3.58 0.48
CA ASP A 332 -7.48 -2.96 0.87
C ASP A 332 -7.64 -1.50 1.25
N ILE A 333 -8.35 -0.72 0.48
CA ILE A 333 -8.40 0.74 0.61
C ILE A 333 -9.83 1.26 0.61
N ALA A 334 -10.08 2.18 1.53
CA ALA A 334 -11.32 2.94 1.66
C ALA A 334 -11.02 4.38 2.08
N LEU A 335 -12.01 5.24 2.08
CA LEU A 335 -11.89 6.62 2.51
C LEU A 335 -12.92 6.96 3.59
N GLY A 336 -12.44 7.43 4.74
CA GLY A 336 -13.26 7.87 5.87
C GLY A 336 -13.25 9.39 6.04
N MET A 337 -14.19 9.89 6.84
CA MET A 337 -14.26 11.30 7.23
C MET A 337 -13.72 11.47 8.65
N ASN A 338 -12.81 12.40 8.85
CA ASN A 338 -12.39 12.82 10.18
C ASN A 338 -13.62 13.36 10.94
N ALA A 339 -13.95 12.76 12.07
CA ALA A 339 -15.11 13.16 12.87
C ALA A 339 -15.05 14.63 13.36
N ASN A 340 -13.84 15.20 13.42
CA ASN A 340 -13.58 16.56 13.88
C ASN A 340 -13.37 17.57 12.74
N THR A 341 -13.62 17.19 11.48
CA THR A 341 -13.52 18.13 10.35
C THR A 341 -14.50 19.28 10.48
N LYS A 342 -14.05 20.47 10.09
CA LYS A 342 -14.92 21.65 9.98
C LYS A 342 -15.61 21.74 8.62
N ASN A 343 -15.24 20.86 7.69
CA ASN A 343 -15.67 20.86 6.30
C ASN A 343 -16.60 19.67 5.98
N ALA A 344 -17.43 19.22 6.96
CA ALA A 344 -18.19 17.98 6.87
C ALA A 344 -19.06 17.85 5.62
N ASP A 345 -19.74 18.92 5.18
CA ASP A 345 -20.60 18.88 4.00
C ASP A 345 -19.79 18.70 2.70
N ALA A 346 -18.66 19.40 2.58
CA ALA A 346 -17.75 19.22 1.45
C ALA A 346 -17.11 17.82 1.46
N ALA A 347 -16.72 17.31 2.63
CA ALA A 347 -16.18 15.97 2.79
C ALA A 347 -17.19 14.89 2.40
N LYS A 348 -18.47 15.03 2.81
CA LYS A 348 -19.55 14.13 2.39
C LYS A 348 -19.80 14.20 0.88
N THR A 349 -19.74 15.39 0.28
CA THR A 349 -19.85 15.54 -1.17
C THR A 349 -18.76 14.76 -1.89
N PHE A 350 -17.51 14.86 -1.41
CA PHE A 350 -16.38 14.09 -1.96
C PHE A 350 -16.57 12.57 -1.78
N LEU A 351 -16.94 12.13 -0.57
CA LEU A 351 -17.16 10.71 -0.26
C LEU A 351 -18.34 10.11 -1.05
N SER A 352 -19.42 10.86 -1.27
CA SER A 352 -20.52 10.41 -2.14
C SER A 352 -20.11 10.27 -3.60
N TRP A 353 -19.18 11.10 -4.08
CA TRP A 353 -18.58 10.90 -5.40
C TRP A 353 -17.67 9.67 -5.42
N VAL A 354 -16.86 9.44 -4.36
CA VAL A 354 -16.06 8.20 -4.21
C VAL A 354 -16.95 6.95 -4.25
N ALA A 355 -18.17 7.02 -3.71
CA ALA A 355 -19.14 5.94 -3.75
C ALA A 355 -19.86 5.75 -5.11
N SER A 356 -19.53 6.56 -6.13
CA SER A 356 -20.18 6.50 -7.44
C SER A 356 -19.50 5.53 -8.42
N SER A 357 -20.26 5.07 -9.42
CA SER A 357 -19.73 4.27 -10.52
C SER A 357 -18.71 5.03 -11.37
N GLU A 358 -18.84 6.35 -11.46
CA GLU A 358 -17.85 7.19 -12.15
C GLU A 358 -16.48 7.13 -11.48
N PHE A 359 -16.43 7.28 -10.15
CA PHE A 359 -15.18 7.14 -9.41
C PHE A 359 -14.63 5.71 -9.53
N ALA A 360 -15.49 4.71 -9.45
CA ALA A 360 -15.11 3.31 -9.57
C ALA A 360 -14.37 3.03 -10.90
N ASP A 361 -14.92 3.50 -12.04
CA ASP A 361 -14.26 3.35 -13.36
C ASP A 361 -12.98 4.19 -13.44
N LEU A 362 -13.03 5.45 -12.98
CA LEU A 362 -11.88 6.35 -12.99
C LEU A 362 -10.73 5.79 -12.15
N TYR A 363 -10.98 5.43 -10.90
CA TYR A 363 -9.96 4.98 -9.96
C TYR A 363 -9.29 3.68 -10.40
N SER A 364 -10.08 2.67 -10.76
CA SER A 364 -9.55 1.36 -11.19
C SER A 364 -8.75 1.43 -12.49
N ASN A 365 -9.02 2.40 -13.37
CA ASN A 365 -8.31 2.55 -14.63
C ASN A 365 -7.18 3.61 -14.59
N ALA A 366 -7.23 4.56 -13.67
CA ALA A 366 -6.12 5.48 -13.40
C ALA A 366 -5.03 4.82 -12.54
N LEU A 367 -5.44 3.89 -11.66
CA LEU A 367 -4.57 3.11 -10.78
C LEU A 367 -4.77 1.61 -11.06
N PRO A 368 -4.26 1.09 -12.20
CA PRO A 368 -4.37 -0.32 -12.52
C PRO A 368 -3.80 -1.19 -11.41
N GLY A 369 -4.56 -2.24 -11.05
CA GLY A 369 -4.25 -3.11 -9.91
C GLY A 369 -5.06 -2.83 -8.64
N PHE A 370 -5.85 -1.74 -8.63
CA PHE A 370 -6.90 -1.49 -7.64
C PHE A 370 -8.26 -1.82 -8.26
N TYR A 371 -8.88 -2.89 -7.78
CA TYR A 371 -10.13 -3.44 -8.32
C TYR A 371 -11.32 -2.89 -7.55
N SER A 372 -12.23 -2.21 -8.25
CA SER A 372 -13.41 -1.59 -7.63
C SER A 372 -14.19 -2.57 -6.75
N LEU A 373 -14.64 -2.08 -5.60
CA LEU A 373 -15.55 -2.77 -4.69
C LEU A 373 -17.02 -2.39 -4.94
N SER A 374 -17.29 -1.48 -5.90
CA SER A 374 -18.66 -1.15 -6.32
C SER A 374 -19.40 -2.35 -6.90
N ASN A 375 -20.70 -2.41 -6.69
CA ASN A 375 -21.60 -3.40 -7.33
C ASN A 375 -21.69 -3.21 -8.85
N GLU A 376 -21.36 -2.00 -9.35
CA GLU A 376 -21.31 -1.72 -10.79
C GLU A 376 -20.04 -2.34 -11.41
N PRO A 377 -20.16 -3.11 -12.49
CA PRO A 377 -19.00 -3.73 -13.11
C PRO A 377 -18.09 -2.69 -13.76
N VAL A 378 -16.80 -2.79 -13.47
CA VAL A 378 -15.74 -1.97 -14.08
C VAL A 378 -14.95 -2.83 -15.06
N THR A 379 -14.75 -2.32 -16.27
CA THR A 379 -13.84 -2.96 -17.24
C THR A 379 -12.41 -2.55 -16.95
N VAL A 380 -11.58 -3.50 -16.54
CA VAL A 380 -10.14 -3.30 -16.33
C VAL A 380 -9.45 -3.21 -17.68
N LYS A 381 -8.84 -2.06 -18.01
CA LYS A 381 -8.24 -1.77 -19.33
C LYS A 381 -6.77 -2.17 -19.43
N ASP A 382 -6.05 -2.08 -18.31
CA ASP A 382 -4.64 -2.46 -18.26
C ASP A 382 -4.50 -3.98 -18.37
N PRO A 383 -3.66 -4.51 -19.28
CA PRO A 383 -3.55 -5.95 -19.53
C PRO A 383 -2.97 -6.71 -18.33
N LEU A 384 -1.98 -6.13 -17.61
CA LEU A 384 -1.38 -6.79 -16.44
C LEU A 384 -2.36 -6.84 -15.27
N ALA A 385 -3.11 -5.77 -15.04
CA ALA A 385 -4.19 -5.76 -14.04
C ALA A 385 -5.34 -6.71 -14.43
N ALA A 386 -5.67 -6.82 -15.72
CA ALA A 386 -6.66 -7.77 -16.21
C ALA A 386 -6.21 -9.23 -16.00
N GLU A 387 -4.92 -9.52 -16.11
CA GLU A 387 -4.34 -10.83 -15.81
C GLU A 387 -4.52 -11.19 -14.34
N PHE A 388 -4.15 -10.31 -13.40
CA PHE A 388 -4.36 -10.53 -11.98
C PHE A 388 -5.83 -10.82 -11.63
N VAL A 389 -6.76 -10.02 -12.15
CA VAL A 389 -8.19 -10.22 -11.82
C VAL A 389 -8.76 -11.51 -12.44
N SER A 390 -8.17 -12.01 -13.52
CA SER A 390 -8.60 -13.26 -14.16
C SER A 390 -8.38 -14.48 -13.26
N TRP A 391 -7.41 -14.44 -12.35
CA TRP A 391 -7.12 -15.55 -11.42
C TRP A 391 -8.28 -15.88 -10.49
N ARG A 392 -9.22 -14.95 -10.27
CA ARG A 392 -10.48 -15.21 -9.54
C ARG A 392 -11.35 -16.29 -10.16
N GLN A 393 -11.10 -16.65 -11.44
CA GLN A 393 -11.85 -17.70 -12.13
C GLN A 393 -11.34 -19.09 -11.74
N ASP A 394 -10.05 -19.23 -11.47
CA ASP A 394 -9.38 -20.51 -11.25
C ASP A 394 -8.96 -20.71 -9.78
N CYS A 395 -8.71 -19.63 -9.02
CA CYS A 395 -8.24 -19.65 -7.64
C CYS A 395 -9.31 -19.15 -6.67
N GLU A 396 -9.37 -19.74 -5.48
CA GLU A 396 -10.25 -19.26 -4.40
C GLU A 396 -9.60 -18.04 -3.70
N SER A 397 -10.36 -16.95 -3.61
CA SER A 397 -9.94 -15.73 -2.91
C SER A 397 -9.97 -15.89 -1.39
N THR A 398 -8.98 -15.36 -0.71
CA THR A 398 -8.90 -15.32 0.75
C THR A 398 -8.30 -13.99 1.23
N ILE A 399 -8.68 -13.56 2.43
CA ILE A 399 -8.04 -12.42 3.08
C ILE A 399 -6.81 -12.88 3.88
N ARG A 400 -5.97 -11.94 4.30
CA ARG A 400 -4.80 -12.24 5.14
C ARG A 400 -5.21 -12.90 6.45
N ASN A 401 -4.45 -13.89 6.89
CA ASN A 401 -4.73 -14.57 8.16
C ASN A 401 -4.48 -13.68 9.41
N SER A 402 -3.73 -12.58 9.26
CA SER A 402 -3.52 -11.57 10.29
C SER A 402 -4.69 -10.60 10.46
N TYR A 403 -5.65 -10.57 9.53
CA TYR A 403 -6.76 -9.63 9.60
C TYR A 403 -7.81 -10.01 10.64
N GLN A 404 -8.54 -9.00 11.09
CA GLN A 404 -9.57 -9.09 12.10
C GLN A 404 -9.01 -9.56 13.47
N ILE A 405 -9.71 -10.42 14.15
CA ILE A 405 -9.55 -10.81 15.55
C ILE A 405 -8.11 -11.09 15.99
N LEU A 406 -7.30 -11.72 15.13
CA LEU A 406 -5.96 -12.20 15.51
C LEU A 406 -4.90 -11.08 15.66
N SER A 407 -5.20 -9.85 15.23
CA SER A 407 -4.29 -8.69 15.39
C SER A 407 -4.77 -7.63 16.40
N ARG A 408 -5.78 -7.97 17.25
CA ARG A 408 -6.37 -7.02 18.21
C ARG A 408 -5.62 -6.89 19.53
N GLY A 409 -4.71 -7.81 19.84
CA GLY A 409 -3.98 -7.82 21.11
C GLY A 409 -2.50 -7.54 20.97
N GLU A 410 -1.80 -7.62 22.15
CA GLU A 410 -0.37 -7.42 22.20
C GLU A 410 0.35 -8.70 22.69
N PRO A 411 1.38 -9.16 21.96
CA PRO A 411 1.89 -8.58 20.71
C PRO A 411 0.88 -8.72 19.57
N ASN A 412 0.85 -7.68 18.70
CA ASN A 412 -0.01 -7.65 17.51
C ASN A 412 0.49 -8.66 16.47
N LEU A 413 -0.39 -9.53 15.98
CA LEU A 413 -0.03 -10.61 15.06
C LEU A 413 0.58 -10.10 13.75
N GLU A 414 0.01 -9.06 13.15
CA GLU A 414 0.51 -8.53 11.88
C GLU A 414 1.95 -8.01 12.01
N ASN A 415 2.23 -7.23 13.06
CA ASN A 415 3.58 -6.70 13.31
C ASN A 415 4.59 -7.82 13.61
N GLU A 416 4.18 -8.85 14.36
CA GLU A 416 5.04 -10.00 14.62
C GLU A 416 5.32 -10.82 13.36
N LEU A 417 4.33 -11.01 12.49
CA LEU A 417 4.53 -11.65 11.18
C LEU A 417 5.51 -10.87 10.31
N TRP A 418 5.46 -9.53 10.31
CA TRP A 418 6.42 -8.70 9.59
C TRP A 418 7.84 -8.98 10.06
N ARG A 419 8.07 -8.90 11.36
CA ARG A 419 9.37 -9.11 11.97
C ARG A 419 9.91 -10.52 11.72
N VAL A 420 9.17 -11.56 12.07
CA VAL A 420 9.69 -12.94 11.97
C VAL A 420 9.89 -13.39 10.52
N SER A 421 9.03 -12.94 9.58
CA SER A 421 9.19 -13.28 8.17
C SER A 421 10.45 -12.64 7.57
N ALA A 422 10.76 -11.40 7.93
CA ALA A 422 12.01 -10.75 7.56
C ALA A 422 13.23 -11.46 8.18
N GLU A 423 13.18 -11.83 9.44
CA GLU A 423 14.24 -12.57 10.12
C GLU A 423 14.49 -13.95 9.50
N VAL A 424 13.44 -14.67 9.10
CA VAL A 424 13.55 -15.95 8.39
C VAL A 424 14.21 -15.76 7.03
N MET A 425 13.76 -14.79 6.23
CA MET A 425 14.38 -14.49 4.93
C MET A 425 15.84 -14.06 5.07
N ASN A 426 16.17 -13.32 6.14
CA ASN A 426 17.55 -12.93 6.46
C ASN A 426 18.39 -14.06 7.04
N THR A 427 17.83 -15.27 7.17
CA THR A 427 18.48 -16.46 7.76
C THR A 427 18.95 -16.27 9.20
N THR A 428 18.35 -15.34 9.94
CA THR A 428 18.63 -15.06 11.36
C THR A 428 17.69 -15.77 12.33
N LEU A 429 16.56 -16.28 11.81
CA LEU A 429 15.57 -17.05 12.55
C LEU A 429 15.19 -18.31 11.77
N THR A 430 15.04 -19.45 12.46
CA THR A 430 14.55 -20.67 11.80
C THR A 430 13.04 -20.63 11.58
N PRO A 431 12.50 -21.28 10.54
CA PRO A 431 11.06 -21.40 10.30
C PRO A 431 10.27 -21.92 11.52
N ALA A 432 10.80 -22.94 12.20
CA ALA A 432 10.19 -23.50 13.39
C ALA A 432 10.15 -22.52 14.59
N ASP A 433 11.23 -21.75 14.79
CA ASP A 433 11.29 -20.72 15.84
C ASP A 433 10.38 -19.54 15.51
N ALA A 434 10.26 -19.15 14.23
CA ALA A 434 9.33 -18.13 13.78
C ALA A 434 7.89 -18.54 14.11
N ALA A 435 7.49 -19.73 13.71
CA ALA A 435 6.17 -20.30 14.01
C ALA A 435 5.87 -20.33 15.52
N LYS A 436 6.87 -20.74 16.30
CA LYS A 436 6.77 -20.79 17.77
C LYS A 436 6.60 -19.40 18.36
N GLN A 437 7.40 -18.40 17.93
CA GLN A 437 7.29 -17.03 18.43
C GLN A 437 5.93 -16.42 18.14
N ILE A 438 5.39 -16.61 16.92
CA ILE A 438 4.05 -16.16 16.55
C ILE A 438 3.00 -16.80 17.45
N GLN A 439 3.05 -18.12 17.63
CA GLN A 439 2.07 -18.82 18.47
C GLN A 439 2.16 -18.41 19.92
N ASP A 440 3.38 -18.36 20.49
CA ASP A 440 3.60 -17.91 21.87
C ASP A 440 3.12 -16.45 22.09
N GLY A 441 3.26 -15.58 21.08
CA GLY A 441 2.74 -14.22 21.10
C GLY A 441 1.22 -14.18 21.15
N LEU A 442 0.58 -14.92 20.27
CA LEU A 442 -0.87 -15.02 20.18
C LEU A 442 -1.48 -15.62 21.47
N ASP A 443 -0.89 -16.69 22.00
CA ASP A 443 -1.37 -17.39 23.22
C ASP A 443 -1.37 -16.50 24.49
N LYS A 444 -0.65 -15.36 24.49
CA LYS A 444 -0.64 -14.43 25.64
C LYS A 444 -1.99 -13.76 25.86
N TRP A 445 -2.70 -13.47 24.79
CA TRP A 445 -3.92 -12.67 24.87
C TRP A 445 -5.13 -13.30 24.17
N TYR A 446 -4.93 -14.03 23.07
CA TYR A 446 -6.02 -14.60 22.32
C TYR A 446 -6.52 -15.90 22.94
N LYS A 447 -7.83 -15.96 23.16
CA LYS A 447 -8.54 -17.14 23.64
C LYS A 447 -9.65 -17.45 22.66
N PRO A 448 -9.54 -18.53 21.86
CA PRO A 448 -10.61 -18.96 20.97
C PRO A 448 -11.92 -19.20 21.73
N ALA A 449 -13.05 -18.84 21.11
CA ALA A 449 -14.35 -19.07 21.72
C ALA A 449 -14.60 -20.58 21.88
N GLY A 450 -14.80 -21.04 23.12
CA GLY A 450 -15.08 -22.46 23.44
C GLY A 450 -13.91 -23.23 24.08
N GLN A 451 -12.77 -22.57 24.38
CA GLN A 451 -11.68 -23.14 25.18
C GLN A 451 -11.67 -22.58 26.59
#